data_bf7d8ebcfef029be19f50a28b9add2c0
#
_entry.id   bf7d8ebcfef029be19f50a28b9add2c0
#
_cell.length_a   1.000
_cell.length_b   1.000
_cell.length_c   1.000
_cell.angle_alpha   90.00
_cell.angle_beta   90.00
_cell.angle_gamma   90.00
#
_symmetry.space_group_name_H-M   'P 1'
#
loop_
_entity.id
_entity.type
_entity.pdbx_description
1 polymer ?
#
loop_
_entity_poly.entity_id
_entity_poly.type
_entity_poly.pdbx_seq_one_letter_code
_entity_poly.pdbx_strand_id
1 'polypeptide(L)' 'ANDSAYGLTSSIYTRSLSHAMQASRELDFGETYVNRENFEAMQGFHAGVRRSGIGGADGKHGLYEYTHTHAVYMQA' A
#
# COMPACT_ATOMS: atom_id res chain seq x y z
N ALA A 1 -5.98 1.69 15.79
CA ALA A 1 -4.97 0.99 14.99
C ALA A 1 -3.88 1.95 14.52
N ASN A 2 -4.23 3.15 14.09
CA ASN A 2 -3.25 4.11 13.55
C ASN A 2 -2.22 4.61 14.58
N ASP A 3 -2.44 4.41 15.85
CA ASP A 3 -1.47 4.77 16.90
C ASP A 3 -0.37 3.71 17.01
N SER A 4 0.47 3.65 16.00
CA SER A 4 1.59 2.71 15.90
C SER A 4 2.77 3.39 15.21
N ALA A 5 3.99 2.97 15.60
CA ALA A 5 5.21 3.39 14.91
C ALA A 5 5.36 2.72 13.54
N TYR A 6 4.63 1.64 13.29
CA TYR A 6 4.67 0.85 12.07
C TYR A 6 3.35 0.94 11.30
N GLY A 7 3.36 0.56 10.04
CA GLY A 7 2.16 0.62 9.21
C GLY A 7 2.32 -0.15 7.90
N LEU A 8 2.61 -1.45 7.97
CA LEU A 8 2.74 -2.27 6.77
C LEU A 8 1.39 -2.78 6.31
N THR A 9 0.76 -3.66 7.09
CA THR A 9 -0.51 -4.26 6.72
C THR A 9 -1.53 -4.15 7.85
N SER A 10 -2.80 -4.16 7.48
CA SER A 10 -3.92 -4.20 8.40
C SER A 10 -5.02 -5.11 7.87
N SER A 11 -5.85 -5.63 8.77
CA SER A 11 -7.02 -6.42 8.41
C SER A 11 -8.23 -5.97 9.20
N ILE A 12 -9.39 -6.03 8.56
CA ILE A 12 -10.67 -5.86 9.23
C ILE A 12 -11.59 -7.01 8.86
N TYR A 13 -12.26 -7.58 9.84
CA TYR A 13 -13.28 -8.61 9.66
C TYR A 13 -14.63 -8.02 10.05
N THR A 14 -15.52 -7.86 9.10
CA THR A 14 -16.81 -7.23 9.32
C THR A 14 -17.84 -7.71 8.30
N ARG A 15 -19.12 -7.69 8.70
CA ARG A 15 -20.27 -7.89 7.79
C ARG A 15 -20.85 -6.58 7.30
N SER A 16 -20.38 -5.45 7.84
CA SER A 16 -20.89 -4.13 7.50
C SER A 16 -20.04 -3.52 6.38
N LEU A 17 -20.66 -3.27 5.24
CA LEU A 17 -20.00 -2.60 4.12
C LEU A 17 -19.56 -1.18 4.52
N SER A 18 -20.37 -0.47 5.30
CA SER A 18 -20.02 0.88 5.75
C SER A 18 -18.77 0.87 6.64
N HIS A 19 -18.64 -0.10 7.53
CA HIS A 19 -17.43 -0.24 8.36
C HIS A 19 -16.20 -0.60 7.52
N ALA A 20 -16.37 -1.49 6.54
CA ALA A 20 -15.27 -1.84 5.63
C ALA A 20 -14.79 -0.62 4.83
N MET A 21 -15.71 0.17 4.32
CA MET A 21 -15.38 1.39 3.57
C MET A 21 -14.75 2.45 4.44
N GLN A 22 -15.23 2.62 5.68
CA GLN A 22 -14.65 3.54 6.64
C GLN A 22 -13.21 3.12 6.98
N ALA A 23 -12.98 1.84 7.28
CA ALA A 23 -11.65 1.31 7.55
C ALA A 23 -10.69 1.53 6.37
N SER A 24 -11.18 1.32 5.14
CA SER A 24 -10.38 1.53 3.94
C SER A 24 -9.93 2.98 3.78
N ARG A 25 -10.70 3.94 4.26
CA ARG A 25 -10.35 5.36 4.19
C ARG A 25 -9.49 5.84 5.35
N GLU A 26 -9.68 5.27 6.53
CA GLU A 26 -9.12 5.81 7.77
C GLU A 26 -7.91 5.04 8.30
N LEU A 27 -7.73 3.78 7.91
CA LEU A 27 -6.55 3.01 8.29
C LEU A 27 -5.34 3.51 7.52
N ASP A 28 -4.35 3.99 8.25
CA ASP A 28 -3.12 4.53 7.69
C ASP A 28 -2.04 3.45 7.69
N PHE A 29 -2.17 2.53 6.75
CA PHE A 29 -1.28 1.40 6.51
C PHE A 29 -1.01 1.28 5.02
N GLY A 30 0.09 0.64 4.65
CA GLY A 30 0.40 0.39 3.24
C GLY A 30 -0.65 -0.47 2.55
N GLU A 31 -1.20 -1.45 3.27
CA GLU A 31 -2.22 -2.35 2.76
C GLU A 31 -3.33 -2.56 3.78
N THR A 32 -4.56 -2.72 3.29
CA THR A 32 -5.71 -3.08 4.12
C THR A 32 -6.45 -4.25 3.48
N TYR A 33 -6.65 -5.29 4.25
CA TYR A 33 -7.36 -6.50 3.85
C TYR A 33 -8.72 -6.57 4.54
N VAL A 34 -9.75 -6.89 3.79
CA VAL A 34 -11.12 -7.01 4.32
C VAL A 34 -11.57 -8.47 4.23
N ASN A 35 -11.90 -9.05 5.37
CA ASN A 35 -12.39 -10.43 5.50
C ASN A 35 -11.43 -11.48 4.90
N ARG A 36 -10.14 -11.23 4.99
CA ARG A 36 -9.12 -12.16 4.53
C ARG A 36 -7.83 -11.96 5.31
N GLU A 37 -6.95 -12.94 5.22
CA GLU A 37 -5.62 -12.83 5.79
C GLU A 37 -4.73 -11.84 5.01
N ASN A 38 -3.68 -11.40 5.65
CA ASN A 38 -2.71 -10.45 5.08
C ASN A 38 -1.78 -11.17 4.10
N PHE A 39 -2.23 -11.31 2.87
CA PHE A 39 -1.47 -11.94 1.79
C PHE A 39 -1.65 -11.10 0.53
N GLU A 40 -0.58 -10.42 0.14
CA GLU A 40 -0.60 -9.49 -0.98
C GLU A 40 -0.79 -10.18 -2.33
N ALA A 41 -1.32 -9.44 -3.28
CA ALA A 41 -1.36 -9.85 -4.68
C ALA A 41 -0.13 -9.27 -5.41
N MET A 42 0.42 -10.04 -6.36
CA MET A 42 1.61 -9.64 -7.10
C MET A 42 1.45 -8.30 -7.84
N GLN A 43 0.26 -7.98 -8.28
CA GLN A 43 -0.04 -6.72 -8.95
C GLN A 43 -0.28 -5.55 -8.00
N GLY A 44 -0.42 -5.79 -6.70
CA GLY A 44 -0.58 -4.77 -5.69
C GLY A 44 0.76 -4.27 -5.18
N PHE A 45 0.89 -2.98 -4.97
CA PHE A 45 2.10 -2.40 -4.41
C PHE A 45 2.21 -2.75 -2.93
N HIS A 46 3.26 -3.46 -2.55
CA HIS A 46 3.54 -3.89 -1.17
C HIS A 46 4.54 -2.93 -0.55
N ALA A 47 4.05 -1.99 0.22
CA ALA A 47 4.86 -0.98 0.91
C ALA A 47 4.18 -0.58 2.20
N GLY A 48 4.96 -0.05 3.13
CA GLY A 48 4.46 0.43 4.40
C GLY A 48 4.62 1.93 4.56
N VAL A 49 4.07 2.43 5.66
CA VAL A 49 4.22 3.82 6.09
C VAL A 49 4.93 3.85 7.44
N ARG A 50 5.31 5.03 7.88
CA ARG A 50 6.02 5.25 9.14
C ARG A 50 7.29 4.39 9.20
N ARG A 51 7.56 3.69 10.32
CA ARG A 51 8.77 2.87 10.49
C ARG A 51 8.76 1.56 9.70
N SER A 52 7.65 1.21 9.06
CA SER A 52 7.62 0.06 8.15
C SER A 52 8.43 0.29 6.89
N GLY A 53 8.78 1.53 6.59
CA GLY A 53 9.74 1.86 5.55
C GLY A 53 9.24 2.89 4.55
N ILE A 54 10.10 3.17 3.59
CA ILE A 54 9.83 4.01 2.42
C ILE A 54 10.09 3.17 1.18
N GLY A 55 9.26 3.31 0.15
CA GLY A 55 9.34 2.44 -1.01
C GLY A 55 8.78 1.05 -0.74
N GLY A 56 8.83 0.19 -1.74
CA GLY A 56 8.25 -1.14 -1.64
C GLY A 56 8.50 -1.97 -2.89
N ALA A 57 7.67 -2.99 -3.04
CA ALA A 57 7.80 -3.99 -4.09
C ALA A 57 6.44 -4.25 -4.74
N ASP A 58 6.44 -5.07 -5.77
CA ASP A 58 5.28 -5.56 -6.49
C ASP A 58 4.49 -4.48 -7.23
N GLY A 59 3.69 -4.89 -8.17
CA GLY A 59 2.86 -4.02 -8.98
C GLY A 59 3.65 -3.01 -9.82
N LYS A 60 2.92 -2.10 -10.42
CA LYS A 60 3.50 -1.06 -11.27
C LYS A 60 4.43 -0.12 -10.49
N HIS A 61 4.04 0.23 -9.26
CA HIS A 61 4.86 1.08 -8.42
C HIS A 61 6.15 0.38 -7.99
N GLY A 62 6.09 -0.92 -7.72
CA GLY A 62 7.27 -1.71 -7.39
C GLY A 62 8.26 -1.78 -8.54
N LEU A 63 7.77 -1.87 -9.78
CA LEU A 63 8.63 -1.81 -10.96
C LEU A 63 9.39 -0.48 -11.00
N TYR A 64 8.73 0.64 -10.75
CA TYR A 64 9.36 1.95 -10.77
C TYR A 64 10.42 2.15 -9.68
N GLU A 65 10.31 1.45 -8.55
CA GLU A 65 11.30 1.52 -7.47
C GLU A 65 12.71 1.08 -7.92
N TYR A 66 12.79 0.22 -8.94
CA TYR A 66 14.05 -0.29 -9.49
C TYR A 66 14.54 0.50 -10.70
N THR A 67 13.91 1.62 -11.00
CA THR A 67 14.24 2.46 -12.14
C THR A 67 14.42 3.92 -11.70
N HIS A 68 14.96 4.72 -12.60
CA HIS A 68 14.90 6.17 -12.46
C HIS A 68 14.36 6.79 -13.74
N THR A 69 13.75 7.94 -13.62
CA THR A 69 13.21 8.66 -14.77
C THR A 69 14.31 9.42 -15.48
N HIS A 70 14.40 9.23 -16.80
CA HIS A 70 15.29 9.98 -17.66
C HIS A 70 14.46 10.74 -18.69
N ALA A 71 14.38 12.04 -18.55
CA ALA A 71 13.64 12.88 -19.48
C ALA A 71 14.61 13.39 -20.57
N VAL A 72 14.17 13.32 -21.83
CA VAL A 72 14.95 13.76 -22.99
C VAL A 72 14.13 14.76 -23.78
N TYR A 73 14.71 15.91 -24.01
CA TYR A 73 14.14 16.95 -24.85
C TYR A 73 15.05 17.09 -26.07
N MET A 74 14.47 16.94 -27.26
CA MET A 74 15.17 17.09 -28.52
C MET A 74 14.56 18.18 -29.36
N GLN A 75 15.42 18.94 -30.02
CA GLN A 75 15.01 19.96 -31.00
C GLN A 75 15.90 19.84 -32.21
N ALA A 76 15.25 19.80 -33.36
CA ALA A 76 15.94 19.80 -34.67
C ALA A 76 16.42 21.17 -35.07
#